data_c140f0f38ba903409d6b03f2c8c17605
#
_entry.id   c140f0f38ba903409d6b03f2c8c17605
#
_cell.length_a   1.000
_cell.length_b   1.000
_cell.length_c   1.000
_cell.angle_alpha   90.00
_cell.angle_beta   90.00
_cell.angle_gamma   90.00
#
_symmetry.space_group_name_H-M   'P 1'
#
loop_
_entity.id
_entity.type
_entity.pdbx_description
1 polymer ?
#
loop_
_entity_poly.entity_id
_entity_poly.type
_entity_poly.pdbx_seq_one_letter_code
_entity_poly.pdbx_strand_id
1 'polypeptide(L)'
;TIAPLIEEPVSHPSCLMQIEQSVCLEREQIFLSVCFKGNFPSKKGFLMKTYVATPSTIKRDWLVIDAEGQTLGRLATEIALRLRGKHKPEYTPFLDTGDYVIVINASKVKVTGNKAHDKMYYHHTGFPGGIKSESFEKLLARKPEDVIETAVRGMLPKGPLGRAMFRKLKVYAGESHNHAAQQPQVIKF
;
A
#
# COMPACT_ATOMS: atom_id res chain seq x y z
N THR A 1 -11.27 35.99 -51.41
CA THR A 1 -12.72 35.83 -51.41
C THR A 1 -13.09 34.53 -52.11
N ILE A 2 -12.95 33.39 -51.48
CA ILE A 2 -13.37 32.08 -52.01
C ILE A 2 -14.01 31.32 -50.83
N ALA A 3 -15.30 30.99 -50.99
CA ALA A 3 -16.07 30.23 -50.02
C ALA A 3 -15.75 28.73 -50.13
N PRO A 4 -15.83 27.97 -49.06
CA PRO A 4 -15.66 26.52 -49.10
C PRO A 4 -16.97 25.81 -49.38
N LEU A 5 -16.89 24.80 -50.20
CA LEU A 5 -17.95 23.83 -50.55
C LEU A 5 -18.24 22.94 -49.33
N ILE A 6 -19.53 22.82 -49.04
CA ILE A 6 -20.10 21.90 -48.05
C ILE A 6 -20.36 20.58 -48.77
N GLU A 7 -19.71 19.50 -48.39
CA GLU A 7 -20.07 18.14 -48.79
C GLU A 7 -20.98 17.50 -47.73
N GLU A 8 -22.17 17.09 -48.20
CA GLU A 8 -23.15 16.38 -47.39
C GLU A 8 -22.79 14.88 -47.22
N PRO A 9 -23.08 14.27 -46.06
CA PRO A 9 -22.86 12.83 -45.86
C PRO A 9 -24.05 12.05 -46.47
N VAL A 10 -23.73 11.13 -47.35
CA VAL A 10 -24.66 10.17 -47.94
C VAL A 10 -25.03 9.11 -46.91
N SER A 11 -26.26 9.14 -46.44
CA SER A 11 -26.86 8.15 -45.57
C SER A 11 -27.43 6.96 -46.39
N HIS A 12 -26.75 5.81 -46.35
CA HIS A 12 -27.38 4.55 -46.76
C HIS A 12 -27.30 3.53 -45.63
N PRO A 13 -28.44 3.23 -44.98
CA PRO A 13 -28.49 2.27 -43.87
C PRO A 13 -28.59 0.80 -44.30
N SER A 14 -28.53 0.48 -45.60
CA SER A 14 -28.78 -0.86 -46.12
C SER A 14 -27.56 -1.79 -46.19
N CYS A 15 -26.34 -1.27 -45.99
CA CYS A 15 -25.11 -2.09 -46.12
C CYS A 15 -24.66 -2.72 -44.79
N LEU A 16 -25.04 -2.15 -43.64
CA LEU A 16 -24.66 -2.66 -42.33
C LEU A 16 -25.48 -3.88 -41.85
N MET A 17 -26.73 -4.00 -42.33
CA MET A 17 -27.57 -5.14 -41.95
C MET A 17 -27.20 -6.45 -42.63
N GLN A 18 -26.50 -6.46 -43.75
CA GLN A 18 -26.08 -7.68 -44.44
C GLN A 18 -24.80 -8.30 -43.87
N ILE A 19 -23.98 -7.50 -43.21
CA ILE A 19 -22.72 -7.99 -42.61
C ILE A 19 -22.99 -8.72 -41.27
N GLU A 20 -23.96 -8.24 -40.49
CA GLU A 20 -24.30 -8.89 -39.21
C GLU A 20 -24.97 -10.27 -39.36
N GLN A 21 -25.73 -10.47 -40.45
CA GLN A 21 -26.38 -11.78 -40.69
C GLN A 21 -25.41 -12.87 -41.17
N SER A 22 -24.35 -12.55 -41.89
CA SER A 22 -23.34 -13.52 -42.30
C SER A 22 -22.46 -13.99 -41.17
N VAL A 23 -22.11 -13.09 -40.24
CA VAL A 23 -21.27 -13.42 -39.05
C VAL A 23 -22.06 -14.26 -38.02
N CYS A 24 -23.39 -14.08 -37.96
CA CYS A 24 -24.23 -14.86 -37.03
C CYS A 24 -24.42 -16.31 -37.52
N LEU A 25 -24.55 -16.54 -38.84
CA LEU A 25 -24.70 -17.87 -39.40
C LEU A 25 -23.42 -18.72 -39.32
N GLU A 26 -22.24 -18.12 -39.47
CA GLU A 26 -20.99 -18.83 -39.31
C GLU A 26 -20.70 -19.21 -37.83
N ARG A 27 -21.14 -18.42 -36.88
CA ARG A 27 -21.02 -18.74 -35.45
C ARG A 27 -21.90 -19.91 -35.02
N GLU A 28 -23.08 -20.07 -35.58
CA GLU A 28 -23.96 -21.21 -35.28
C GLU A 28 -23.48 -22.51 -35.90
N GLN A 29 -22.88 -22.47 -37.11
CA GLN A 29 -22.31 -23.70 -37.72
C GLN A 29 -21.06 -24.18 -37.00
N ILE A 30 -20.22 -23.31 -36.48
CA ILE A 30 -19.06 -23.68 -35.64
C ILE A 30 -19.53 -24.26 -34.31
N PHE A 31 -20.62 -23.76 -33.75
CA PHE A 31 -21.17 -24.28 -32.49
C PHE A 31 -21.79 -25.68 -32.61
N LEU A 32 -22.46 -25.93 -33.74
CA LEU A 32 -23.06 -27.25 -34.02
C LEU A 32 -22.03 -28.35 -34.38
N SER A 33 -20.92 -27.99 -35.03
CA SER A 33 -19.85 -28.93 -35.35
C SER A 33 -19.00 -29.37 -34.16
N VAL A 34 -18.93 -28.51 -33.14
CA VAL A 34 -18.20 -28.81 -31.89
C VAL A 34 -19.07 -29.63 -30.91
N CYS A 35 -20.41 -29.49 -30.99
CA CYS A 35 -21.30 -30.26 -30.12
C CYS A 35 -21.41 -31.78 -30.48
N PHE A 36 -21.03 -32.18 -31.70
CA PHE A 36 -21.24 -33.58 -32.14
C PHE A 36 -20.04 -34.51 -31.92
N LYS A 37 -18.88 -33.99 -31.49
CA LYS A 37 -17.75 -34.83 -31.06
C LYS A 37 -17.72 -34.86 -29.54
N GLY A 38 -18.40 -35.85 -28.95
CA GLY A 38 -18.60 -36.11 -27.54
C GLY A 38 -17.37 -36.13 -26.61
N ASN A 39 -16.57 -35.06 -26.62
CA ASN A 39 -15.55 -34.82 -25.64
C ASN A 39 -15.77 -33.41 -25.04
N PHE A 40 -16.88 -33.24 -24.31
CA PHE A 40 -16.92 -32.17 -23.33
C PHE A 40 -15.87 -32.48 -22.26
N PRO A 41 -14.79 -31.68 -22.13
CA PRO A 41 -13.98 -31.77 -20.94
C PRO A 41 -14.93 -31.49 -19.78
N SER A 42 -15.14 -32.45 -18.90
CA SER A 42 -15.86 -32.27 -17.67
C SER A 42 -15.36 -30.97 -17.09
N LYS A 43 -16.23 -29.93 -17.00
CA LYS A 43 -15.91 -28.68 -16.32
C LYS A 43 -15.60 -29.10 -14.88
N LYS A 44 -14.32 -29.39 -14.61
CA LYS A 44 -13.80 -29.38 -13.25
C LYS A 44 -14.22 -28.01 -12.76
N GLY A 45 -15.24 -27.97 -11.90
CA GLY A 45 -15.77 -26.73 -11.37
C GLY A 45 -14.60 -25.90 -10.93
N PHE A 46 -14.40 -24.75 -11.57
CA PHE A 46 -13.36 -23.80 -11.19
C PHE A 46 -13.81 -23.27 -9.83
N LEU A 47 -13.45 -24.03 -8.79
CA LEU A 47 -13.63 -23.56 -7.42
C LEU A 47 -12.74 -22.34 -7.28
N MET A 48 -13.35 -21.17 -7.46
CA MET A 48 -12.75 -19.87 -7.21
C MET A 48 -12.44 -19.79 -5.71
N LYS A 49 -11.34 -20.44 -5.31
CA LYS A 49 -10.82 -20.25 -3.95
C LYS A 49 -10.17 -18.91 -3.87
N THR A 50 -10.70 -18.03 -3.03
CA THR A 50 -10.02 -16.78 -2.67
C THR A 50 -8.66 -17.12 -2.08
N TYR A 51 -7.61 -16.45 -2.55
CA TYR A 51 -6.27 -16.60 -2.00
C TYR A 51 -6.24 -16.09 -0.56
N VAL A 52 -5.74 -16.91 0.34
CA VAL A 52 -5.48 -16.54 1.73
C VAL A 52 -4.01 -16.80 2.01
N ALA A 53 -3.29 -15.76 2.45
CA ALA A 53 -1.89 -15.88 2.80
C ALA A 53 -1.70 -16.83 3.99
N THR A 54 -0.66 -17.66 3.93
CA THR A 54 -0.22 -18.52 5.04
C THR A 54 1.16 -18.06 5.53
N PRO A 55 1.55 -18.34 6.78
CA PRO A 55 2.86 -17.93 7.30
C PRO A 55 4.06 -18.39 6.45
N SER A 56 3.91 -19.52 5.73
CA SER A 56 4.94 -20.08 4.86
C SER A 56 5.03 -19.40 3.48
N THR A 57 3.96 -18.77 3.01
CA THR A 57 3.93 -18.14 1.68
C THR A 57 4.32 -16.66 1.72
N ILE A 58 4.31 -16.04 2.91
CA ILE A 58 4.57 -14.61 3.06
C ILE A 58 6.06 -14.32 2.83
N LYS A 59 6.35 -13.46 1.86
CA LYS A 59 7.68 -12.86 1.65
C LYS A 59 7.75 -11.53 2.38
N ARG A 60 8.83 -11.30 3.12
CA ARG A 60 9.07 -10.06 3.87
C ARG A 60 10.37 -9.44 3.39
N ASP A 61 10.26 -8.26 2.83
CA ASP A 61 11.40 -7.51 2.31
C ASP A 61 11.89 -6.48 3.34
N TRP A 62 13.14 -6.06 3.20
CA TRP A 62 13.72 -5.00 4.01
C TRP A 62 13.76 -3.70 3.22
N LEU A 63 13.18 -2.65 3.79
CA LEU A 63 13.01 -1.36 3.15
C LEU A 63 13.68 -0.28 3.97
N VAL A 64 14.44 0.61 3.32
CA VAL A 64 15.01 1.82 3.92
C VAL A 64 14.23 3.03 3.44
N ILE A 65 13.88 3.89 4.37
CA ILE A 65 13.16 5.14 4.14
C ILE A 65 13.98 6.27 4.75
N ASP A 66 14.23 7.31 3.96
CA ASP A 66 14.86 8.52 4.44
C ASP A 66 13.80 9.51 4.95
N ALA A 67 13.94 9.93 6.21
CA ALA A 67 13.05 10.87 6.87
C ALA A 67 13.47 12.33 6.68
N GLU A 68 14.60 12.61 6.05
CA GLU A 68 15.11 13.97 5.88
C GLU A 68 14.14 14.87 5.13
N GLY A 69 13.74 15.95 5.77
CA GLY A 69 12.83 16.95 5.19
C GLY A 69 11.37 16.52 5.03
N GLN A 70 11.05 15.26 5.33
CA GLN A 70 9.70 14.71 5.22
C GLN A 70 8.78 15.19 6.36
N THR A 71 7.49 15.33 6.06
CA THR A 71 6.49 15.65 7.08
C THR A 71 6.15 14.42 7.91
N LEU A 72 6.26 14.52 9.24
CA LEU A 72 6.04 13.42 10.19
C LEU A 72 4.77 12.59 9.90
N GLY A 73 3.62 13.27 9.67
CA GLY A 73 2.34 12.58 9.50
C GLY A 73 2.28 11.74 8.21
N ARG A 74 2.73 12.30 7.09
CA ARG A 74 2.77 11.60 5.79
C ARG A 74 3.75 10.44 5.83
N LEU A 75 4.95 10.67 6.35
CA LEU A 75 5.95 9.64 6.56
C LEU A 75 5.40 8.48 7.40
N ALA A 76 4.77 8.77 8.54
CA ALA A 76 4.20 7.76 9.43
C ALA A 76 3.08 6.94 8.77
N THR A 77 2.27 7.56 7.90
CA THR A 77 1.21 6.87 7.15
C THR A 77 1.79 5.85 6.19
N GLU A 78 2.81 6.21 5.42
CA GLU A 78 3.49 5.31 4.48
C GLU A 78 4.19 4.16 5.20
N ILE A 79 4.89 4.45 6.30
CA ILE A 79 5.52 3.43 7.14
C ILE A 79 4.46 2.44 7.66
N ALA A 80 3.34 2.93 8.19
CA ALA A 80 2.27 2.09 8.71
C ALA A 80 1.63 1.21 7.63
N LEU A 81 1.47 1.75 6.41
CA LEU A 81 0.96 1.02 5.26
C LEU A 81 1.87 -0.16 4.89
N ARG A 82 3.20 0.06 4.88
CA ARG A 82 4.21 -0.97 4.59
C ARG A 82 4.30 -2.02 5.70
N LEU A 83 4.34 -1.59 6.96
CA LEU A 83 4.37 -2.49 8.12
C LEU A 83 3.14 -3.39 8.20
N ARG A 84 1.96 -2.88 7.80
CA ARG A 84 0.73 -3.66 7.75
C ARG A 84 0.63 -4.56 6.53
N GLY A 85 1.38 -4.25 5.45
CA GLY A 85 1.37 -4.99 4.20
C GLY A 85 0.21 -4.67 3.26
N LYS A 86 -0.48 -3.54 3.45
CA LYS A 86 -1.61 -3.13 2.59
C LYS A 86 -1.24 -2.84 1.13
N HIS A 87 0.04 -2.64 0.84
CA HIS A 87 0.56 -2.45 -0.52
C HIS A 87 0.67 -3.77 -1.29
N LYS A 88 0.62 -4.92 -0.60
CA LYS A 88 0.71 -6.25 -1.22
C LYS A 88 -0.67 -6.80 -1.59
N PRO A 89 -0.81 -7.48 -2.75
CA PRO A 89 -2.07 -8.12 -3.13
C PRO A 89 -2.46 -9.26 -2.17
N GLU A 90 -1.47 -9.85 -1.50
CA GLU A 90 -1.62 -10.94 -0.53
C GLU A 90 -2.11 -10.48 0.86
N TYR A 91 -2.49 -9.21 1.00
CA TYR A 91 -2.89 -8.65 2.28
C TYR A 91 -4.07 -9.39 2.92
N THR A 92 -3.89 -9.81 4.16
CA THR A 92 -4.95 -10.40 5.00
C THR A 92 -5.01 -9.68 6.35
N PRO A 93 -6.22 -9.33 6.87
CA PRO A 93 -6.35 -8.53 8.10
C PRO A 93 -5.87 -9.24 9.36
N PHE A 94 -5.93 -10.57 9.40
CA PHE A 94 -5.61 -11.40 10.58
C PHE A 94 -4.18 -11.90 10.62
N LEU A 95 -3.41 -11.71 9.54
CA LEU A 95 -2.02 -12.14 9.42
C LEU A 95 -1.08 -10.96 9.22
N ASP A 96 0.15 -11.08 9.70
CA ASP A 96 1.19 -10.09 9.49
C ASP A 96 1.91 -10.35 8.16
N THR A 97 1.46 -9.66 7.11
CA THR A 97 2.01 -9.72 5.75
C THR A 97 3.01 -8.61 5.43
N GLY A 98 3.23 -7.68 6.37
CA GLY A 98 4.05 -6.49 6.15
C GLY A 98 5.55 -6.74 6.15
N ASP A 99 6.29 -5.75 5.66
CA ASP A 99 7.74 -5.75 5.50
C ASP A 99 8.47 -5.19 6.71
N TYR A 100 9.80 -5.38 6.75
CA TYR A 100 10.67 -4.71 7.69
C TYR A 100 10.99 -3.31 7.17
N VAL A 101 10.86 -2.31 8.03
CA VAL A 101 11.10 -0.91 7.67
C VAL A 101 12.19 -0.33 8.55
N ILE A 102 13.21 0.21 7.91
CA ILE A 102 14.29 0.96 8.52
C ILE A 102 14.08 2.43 8.17
N VAL A 103 14.03 3.30 9.17
CA VAL A 103 13.93 4.74 8.98
C VAL A 103 15.26 5.37 9.41
N ILE A 104 15.86 6.15 8.54
CA ILE A 104 17.10 6.90 8.79
C ILE A 104 16.81 8.39 8.89
N ASN A 105 17.75 9.17 9.44
CA ASN A 105 17.65 10.62 9.59
C ASN A 105 16.43 11.10 10.40
N ALA A 106 16.04 10.35 11.44
CA ALA A 106 14.88 10.72 12.26
C ALA A 106 14.99 12.10 12.92
N SER A 107 16.21 12.61 13.16
CA SER A 107 16.45 13.93 13.70
C SER A 107 16.05 15.08 12.77
N LYS A 108 15.99 14.83 11.45
CA LYS A 108 15.70 15.85 10.42
C LYS A 108 14.22 15.89 9.98
N VAL A 109 13.33 15.22 10.71
CA VAL A 109 11.88 15.18 10.43
C VAL A 109 11.27 16.56 10.67
N LYS A 110 10.37 16.97 9.76
CA LYS A 110 9.66 18.26 9.85
C LYS A 110 8.19 18.07 10.27
N VAL A 111 7.68 19.11 10.93
CA VAL A 111 6.25 19.28 11.20
C VAL A 111 5.79 20.61 10.62
N THR A 112 4.51 20.71 10.25
CA THR A 112 3.95 21.91 9.62
C THR A 112 3.27 22.81 10.65
N GLY A 113 3.30 24.13 10.41
CA GLY A 113 2.71 25.13 11.28
C GLY A 113 3.42 25.20 12.64
N ASN A 114 2.71 25.65 13.66
CA ASN A 114 3.28 25.85 15.01
C ASN A 114 3.41 24.55 15.85
N LYS A 115 3.24 23.39 15.21
CA LYS A 115 3.26 22.09 15.92
C LYS A 115 4.58 21.76 16.61
N ALA A 116 5.67 22.45 16.24
CA ALA A 116 6.95 22.29 16.92
C ALA A 116 6.85 22.61 18.42
N HIS A 117 6.11 23.65 18.75
CA HIS A 117 5.90 24.10 20.13
C HIS A 117 4.63 23.54 20.75
N ASP A 118 3.52 23.53 19.99
CA ASP A 118 2.18 23.21 20.50
C ASP A 118 1.91 21.71 20.65
N LYS A 119 2.63 20.84 19.89
CA LYS A 119 2.44 19.41 19.98
C LYS A 119 3.05 18.86 21.26
N MET A 120 2.20 18.43 22.19
CA MET A 120 2.61 17.85 23.46
C MET A 120 2.52 16.34 23.45
N TYR A 121 3.53 15.68 23.99
CA TYR A 121 3.56 14.25 24.26
C TYR A 121 3.38 14.01 25.76
N TYR A 122 2.38 13.20 26.12
CA TYR A 122 2.07 12.86 27.50
C TYR A 122 2.51 11.45 27.82
N HIS A 123 3.13 11.31 28.98
CA HIS A 123 3.52 10.02 29.55
C HIS A 123 3.12 9.96 31.01
N HIS A 124 2.47 8.87 31.42
CA HIS A 124 2.07 8.66 32.81
C HIS A 124 3.03 7.67 33.50
N THR A 125 3.52 8.01 34.70
CA THR A 125 4.50 7.19 35.42
C THR A 125 3.89 6.04 36.21
N GLY A 126 2.55 5.95 36.29
CA GLY A 126 1.83 4.92 37.07
C GLY A 126 1.46 5.38 38.50
N PHE A 127 1.99 6.49 38.98
CA PHE A 127 1.69 7.02 40.33
C PHE A 127 0.65 8.15 40.28
N PRO A 128 -0.15 8.35 41.36
CA PRO A 128 -1.09 9.48 41.43
C PRO A 128 -0.37 10.81 41.14
N GLY A 129 -0.95 11.64 40.24
CA GLY A 129 -0.34 12.90 39.82
C GLY A 129 0.88 12.77 38.89
N GLY A 130 1.26 11.55 38.46
CA GLY A 130 2.46 11.27 37.68
C GLY A 130 2.36 11.52 36.18
N ILE A 131 1.58 12.51 35.71
CA ILE A 131 1.55 12.92 34.31
C ILE A 131 2.79 13.77 33.99
N LYS A 132 3.56 13.36 32.97
CA LYS A 132 4.66 14.14 32.39
C LYS A 132 4.30 14.56 30.99
N SER A 133 4.64 15.82 30.64
CA SER A 133 4.40 16.40 29.31
C SER A 133 5.71 16.94 28.75
N GLU A 134 5.96 16.68 27.48
CA GLU A 134 7.10 17.20 26.72
C GLU A 134 6.62 17.77 25.39
N SER A 135 7.17 18.91 24.94
CA SER A 135 6.92 19.43 23.61
C SER A 135 7.65 18.62 22.55
N PHE A 136 7.15 18.66 21.30
CA PHE A 136 7.78 17.98 20.17
C PHE A 136 9.27 18.33 20.03
N GLU A 137 9.60 19.59 20.13
CA GLU A 137 10.97 20.09 20.01
C GLU A 137 11.91 19.49 21.06
N LYS A 138 11.47 19.46 22.33
CA LYS A 138 12.26 18.84 23.43
C LYS A 138 12.43 17.35 23.23
N LEU A 139 11.37 16.65 22.80
CA LEU A 139 11.43 15.21 22.53
C LEU A 139 12.35 14.91 21.35
N LEU A 140 12.29 15.69 20.26
CA LEU A 140 13.14 15.54 19.09
C LEU A 140 14.63 15.74 19.43
N ALA A 141 14.96 16.72 20.28
CA ALA A 141 16.34 16.95 20.72
C ALA A 141 16.86 15.80 21.60
N ARG A 142 16.01 15.21 22.43
CA ARG A 142 16.39 14.13 23.36
C ARG A 142 16.40 12.76 22.71
N LYS A 143 15.30 12.41 22.02
CA LYS A 143 15.09 11.09 21.38
C LYS A 143 14.25 11.23 20.12
N PRO A 144 14.87 11.48 18.98
CA PRO A 144 14.15 11.64 17.71
C PRO A 144 13.42 10.39 17.27
N GLU A 145 13.91 9.21 17.66
CA GLU A 145 13.32 7.91 17.32
C GLU A 145 11.91 7.76 17.91
N ASP A 146 11.70 8.15 19.17
CA ASP A 146 10.42 8.06 19.86
C ASP A 146 9.30 8.87 19.18
N VAL A 147 9.65 9.95 18.48
CA VAL A 147 8.71 10.79 17.73
C VAL A 147 8.04 10.00 16.61
N ILE A 148 8.85 9.31 15.79
CA ILE A 148 8.36 8.50 14.68
C ILE A 148 7.66 7.25 15.21
N GLU A 149 8.24 6.58 16.20
CA GLU A 149 7.67 5.39 16.80
C GLU A 149 6.27 5.65 17.38
N THR A 150 6.09 6.75 18.10
CA THR A 150 4.80 7.11 18.67
C THR A 150 3.77 7.42 17.60
N ALA A 151 4.16 8.11 16.51
CA ALA A 151 3.29 8.41 15.39
C ALA A 151 2.83 7.12 14.68
N VAL A 152 3.75 6.21 14.38
CA VAL A 152 3.45 4.94 13.71
C VAL A 152 2.63 4.01 14.61
N ARG A 153 2.97 3.92 15.90
CA ARG A 153 2.22 3.11 16.89
C ARG A 153 0.75 3.53 16.99
N GLY A 154 0.47 4.84 16.88
CA GLY A 154 -0.89 5.36 16.84
C GLY A 154 -1.68 4.94 15.60
N MET A 155 -1.01 4.64 14.48
CA MET A 155 -1.62 4.25 13.20
C MET A 155 -1.77 2.74 13.02
N LEU A 156 -1.04 1.94 13.82
CA LEU A 156 -1.13 0.48 13.79
C LEU A 156 -2.29 -0.04 14.65
N PRO A 157 -2.79 -1.25 14.40
CA PRO A 157 -3.83 -1.88 15.23
C PRO A 157 -3.38 -2.01 16.69
N LYS A 158 -4.32 -1.77 17.61
CA LYS A 158 -4.08 -1.93 19.05
C LYS A 158 -4.32 -3.40 19.46
N GLY A 159 -3.29 -4.22 19.43
CA GLY A 159 -3.44 -5.64 19.79
C GLY A 159 -2.14 -6.41 19.66
N PRO A 160 -2.16 -7.74 19.90
CA PRO A 160 -0.96 -8.58 19.75
C PRO A 160 -0.36 -8.50 18.34
N LEU A 161 -1.20 -8.51 17.30
CA LEU A 161 -0.79 -8.40 15.91
C LEU A 161 -0.10 -7.07 15.62
N GLY A 162 -0.68 -5.94 16.07
CA GLY A 162 -0.07 -4.61 15.87
C GLY A 162 1.26 -4.48 16.61
N ARG A 163 1.42 -5.09 17.78
CA ARG A 163 2.71 -5.15 18.49
C ARG A 163 3.76 -5.97 17.73
N ALA A 164 3.34 -7.06 17.06
CA ALA A 164 4.23 -7.84 16.21
C ALA A 164 4.68 -7.05 14.99
N MET A 165 3.75 -6.33 14.33
CA MET A 165 4.06 -5.43 13.21
C MET A 165 5.02 -4.31 13.63
N PHE A 166 4.80 -3.70 14.80
CA PHE A 166 5.64 -2.62 15.31
C PHE A 166 7.10 -3.06 15.56
N ARG A 167 7.35 -4.31 15.97
CA ARG A 167 8.72 -4.84 16.16
C ARG A 167 9.55 -4.84 14.87
N LYS A 168 8.92 -4.80 13.71
CA LYS A 168 9.58 -4.74 12.39
C LYS A 168 10.03 -3.33 12.01
N LEU A 169 9.62 -2.31 12.74
CA LEU A 169 10.10 -0.95 12.58
C LEU A 169 11.43 -0.79 13.32
N LYS A 170 12.41 -0.23 12.61
CA LYS A 170 13.71 0.17 13.14
C LYS A 170 13.95 1.63 12.79
N VAL A 171 14.13 2.48 13.78
CA VAL A 171 14.32 3.92 13.59
C VAL A 171 15.73 4.29 14.06
N TYR A 172 16.41 5.10 13.26
CA TYR A 172 17.76 5.60 13.55
C TYR A 172 17.78 7.13 13.45
N ALA A 173 18.42 7.77 14.41
CA ALA A 173 18.55 9.22 14.44
C ALA A 173 19.42 9.77 13.29
N GLY A 174 20.47 9.06 12.93
CA GLY A 174 21.45 9.41 11.88
C GLY A 174 21.22 8.66 10.57
N GLU A 175 22.22 8.75 9.68
CA GLU A 175 22.22 8.14 8.35
C GLU A 175 22.62 6.65 8.37
N SER A 176 23.38 6.23 9.38
CA SER A 176 23.91 4.87 9.47
C SER A 176 22.90 3.93 10.14
N HIS A 177 22.81 2.71 9.63
CA HIS A 177 22.00 1.64 10.21
C HIS A 177 22.80 0.32 10.27
N ASN A 178 22.45 -0.56 11.19
CA ASN A 178 23.20 -1.81 11.44
C ASN A 178 22.70 -3.00 10.60
N HIS A 179 21.84 -2.77 9.58
CA HIS A 179 21.16 -3.81 8.80
C HIS A 179 21.71 -3.95 7.35
N ALA A 180 23.01 -3.73 7.15
CA ALA A 180 23.62 -3.87 5.83
C ALA A 180 23.57 -5.31 5.29
N ALA A 181 23.68 -6.31 6.18
CA ALA A 181 23.65 -7.72 5.81
C ALA A 181 22.30 -8.17 5.19
N GLN A 182 21.20 -7.50 5.48
CA GLN A 182 19.87 -7.78 4.93
C GLN A 182 19.64 -7.17 3.55
N GLN A 183 20.59 -6.40 3.00
CA GLN A 183 20.52 -5.72 1.71
C GLN A 183 19.18 -4.98 1.49
N PRO A 184 18.85 -4.02 2.37
CA PRO A 184 17.56 -3.35 2.33
C PRO A 184 17.41 -2.47 1.08
N GLN A 185 16.21 -2.45 0.50
CA GLN A 185 15.89 -1.63 -0.67
C GLN A 185 15.51 -0.21 -0.24
N VAL A 186 16.09 0.80 -0.90
CA VAL A 186 15.79 2.21 -0.64
C VAL A 186 14.50 2.60 -1.34
N ILE A 187 13.54 3.14 -0.58
CA ILE A 187 12.29 3.69 -1.12
C ILE A 187 12.28 5.20 -0.92
N LYS A 188 11.99 5.95 -1.99
CA LYS A 188 11.73 7.39 -1.98
C LYS A 188 10.22 7.63 -2.10
N PHE A 189 9.70 8.64 -1.40
CA PHE A 189 8.31 9.07 -1.44
C PHE A 189 8.17 10.45 -2.10
#